data_970b8e1fae45c8cb8228fbe249393ee1
#
_entry.id   970b8e1fae45c8cb8228fbe249393ee1
#
_cell.length_a   1.000
_cell.length_b   1.000
_cell.length_c   1.000
_cell.angle_alpha   90.00
_cell.angle_beta   90.00
_cell.angle_gamma   90.00
#
_symmetry.space_group_name_H-M   'P 1'
#
loop_
_entity.id
_entity.type
_entity.pdbx_description
1 polymer ?
#
loop_
_entity_poly.entity_id
_entity_poly.type
_entity_poly.pdbx_seq_one_letter_code
_entity_poly.pdbx_strand_id
1 'polypeptide(L)'
;MSRKLIWLAAAAVVLGAATAGAQVTKSPPVDAEQVLRVPSVNYRTEWVQLGTFSVLAEKPQDGAKELHAVYTERKNVEAYLNDGKFPDGAVFVKDLWNAKTEALPTGTASFAGDVIGRFVMVKDAAGKLGSGARFGDGWGWAFFAGNETVKTVTGDYRIDCLNCHEPVRKQGLQFLQGYPLLRK
;
A
#
# COMPACT_ATOMS: atom_id res chain seq x y z
N MET A 1 -84.57 44.22 -0.21
CA MET A 1 -84.02 42.90 0.14
C MET A 1 -82.91 42.61 -0.88
N SER A 2 -81.64 42.85 -0.50
CA SER A 2 -80.49 42.70 -1.42
C SER A 2 -79.61 41.55 -0.91
N ARG A 3 -79.52 40.49 -1.70
CA ARG A 3 -78.62 39.35 -1.42
C ARG A 3 -77.21 39.69 -1.97
N LYS A 4 -76.24 39.82 -1.08
CA LYS A 4 -74.82 39.95 -1.44
C LYS A 4 -74.25 38.56 -1.70
N LEU A 5 -73.77 38.31 -2.92
CA LEU A 5 -72.98 37.14 -3.26
C LEU A 5 -71.56 37.38 -2.80
N ILE A 6 -71.05 36.47 -1.98
CA ILE A 6 -69.65 36.43 -1.56
C ILE A 6 -68.91 35.43 -2.47
N TRP A 7 -67.97 35.94 -3.24
CA TRP A 7 -67.02 35.11 -4.02
C TRP A 7 -65.88 34.66 -3.13
N LEU A 8 -65.76 33.37 -2.97
CA LEU A 8 -64.59 32.72 -2.33
C LEU A 8 -63.58 32.46 -3.43
N ALA A 9 -62.44 33.17 -3.40
CA ALA A 9 -61.29 32.89 -4.25
C ALA A 9 -60.46 31.78 -3.60
N ALA A 10 -60.39 30.64 -4.28
CA ALA A 10 -59.50 29.52 -3.87
C ALA A 10 -58.09 29.81 -4.42
N ALA A 11 -57.14 30.05 -3.54
CA ALA A 11 -55.74 30.14 -3.88
C ALA A 11 -55.14 28.72 -3.95
N ALA A 12 -54.74 28.30 -5.16
CA ALA A 12 -54.01 27.07 -5.37
C ALA A 12 -52.53 27.29 -5.01
N VAL A 13 -52.05 26.67 -3.95
CA VAL A 13 -50.63 26.64 -3.61
C VAL A 13 -49.99 25.53 -4.44
N VAL A 14 -49.17 25.90 -5.43
CA VAL A 14 -48.33 24.96 -6.17
C VAL A 14 -47.06 24.71 -5.34
N LEU A 15 -46.97 23.54 -4.67
CA LEU A 15 -45.70 23.08 -4.09
C LEU A 15 -44.78 22.60 -5.23
N GLY A 16 -43.81 23.43 -5.59
CA GLY A 16 -42.69 23.02 -6.43
C GLY A 16 -41.73 22.10 -5.66
N ALA A 17 -41.71 20.81 -5.98
CA ALA A 17 -40.71 19.90 -5.49
C ALA A 17 -39.37 20.21 -6.17
N ALA A 18 -38.47 20.88 -5.46
CA ALA A 18 -37.07 21.01 -5.88
C ALA A 18 -36.35 19.66 -5.70
N THR A 19 -36.14 18.96 -6.82
CA THR A 19 -35.24 17.79 -6.82
C THR A 19 -33.79 18.32 -6.71
N ALA A 20 -33.25 18.26 -5.49
CA ALA A 20 -31.82 18.47 -5.28
C ALA A 20 -31.07 17.29 -5.91
N GLY A 21 -30.60 17.47 -7.13
CA GLY A 21 -29.65 16.56 -7.77
C GLY A 21 -28.37 16.53 -6.93
N ALA A 22 -28.10 15.42 -6.27
CA ALA A 22 -26.82 15.20 -5.60
C ALA A 22 -25.72 15.29 -6.67
N GLN A 23 -24.97 16.36 -6.66
CA GLN A 23 -23.74 16.46 -7.46
C GLN A 23 -22.75 15.44 -6.88
N VAL A 24 -22.47 14.39 -7.62
CA VAL A 24 -21.35 13.49 -7.34
C VAL A 24 -20.09 14.32 -7.53
N THR A 25 -19.59 14.89 -6.44
CA THR A 25 -18.29 15.55 -6.43
C THR A 25 -17.25 14.48 -6.67
N LYS A 26 -16.68 14.45 -7.88
CA LYS A 26 -15.54 13.60 -8.21
C LYS A 26 -14.42 14.00 -7.24
N SER A 27 -14.05 13.10 -6.34
CA SER A 27 -12.91 13.34 -5.44
C SER A 27 -11.71 13.77 -6.29
N PRO A 28 -10.93 14.77 -5.86
CA PRO A 28 -9.73 15.16 -6.60
C PRO A 28 -8.84 13.93 -6.78
N PRO A 29 -8.12 13.83 -7.90
CA PRO A 29 -7.19 12.72 -8.13
C PRO A 29 -6.22 12.68 -6.95
N VAL A 30 -6.09 11.50 -6.31
CA VAL A 30 -5.14 11.31 -5.22
C VAL A 30 -3.76 11.51 -5.82
N ASP A 31 -2.98 12.43 -5.23
CA ASP A 31 -1.61 12.67 -5.68
C ASP A 31 -0.78 11.40 -5.50
N ALA A 32 -0.22 10.90 -6.60
CA ALA A 32 0.61 9.70 -6.60
C ALA A 32 1.77 9.78 -5.59
N GLU A 33 2.30 10.98 -5.35
CA GLU A 33 3.36 11.21 -4.35
C GLU A 33 2.82 11.13 -2.92
N GLN A 34 1.54 11.41 -2.69
CA GLN A 34 0.91 11.25 -1.38
C GLN A 34 0.62 9.80 -1.03
N VAL A 35 0.32 8.97 -2.03
CA VAL A 35 0.05 7.53 -1.85
C VAL A 35 1.35 6.74 -1.70
N LEU A 36 2.35 7.06 -2.52
CA LEU A 36 3.64 6.36 -2.54
C LEU A 36 4.68 7.12 -1.71
N ARG A 37 4.62 6.95 -0.40
CA ARG A 37 5.62 7.44 0.56
C ARG A 37 5.85 6.41 1.67
N VAL A 38 6.96 6.53 2.36
CA VAL A 38 7.15 5.77 3.59
C VAL A 38 6.14 6.28 4.62
N PRO A 39 5.35 5.41 5.28
CA PRO A 39 4.39 5.83 6.30
C PRO A 39 5.03 6.68 7.38
N SER A 40 4.30 7.72 7.85
CA SER A 40 4.76 8.59 8.94
C SER A 40 4.71 7.94 10.32
N VAL A 41 3.90 6.88 10.48
CA VAL A 41 3.85 6.07 11.69
C VAL A 41 5.14 5.25 11.82
N ASN A 42 5.51 4.92 13.04
CA ASN A 42 6.62 3.98 13.26
C ASN A 42 6.19 2.55 12.95
N TYR A 43 6.09 2.20 11.65
CA TYR A 43 5.61 0.91 11.20
C TYR A 43 6.42 -0.28 11.76
N ARG A 44 7.70 -0.08 12.14
CA ARG A 44 8.51 -1.15 12.74
C ARG A 44 8.02 -1.55 14.13
N THR A 45 7.34 -0.66 14.84
CA THR A 45 6.78 -0.92 16.18
C THR A 45 5.26 -1.08 16.18
N GLU A 46 4.56 -0.49 15.19
CA GLU A 46 3.09 -0.44 15.18
C GLU A 46 2.47 -1.48 14.24
N TRP A 47 3.22 -1.90 13.20
CA TRP A 47 2.70 -2.83 12.21
C TRP A 47 3.17 -4.26 12.47
N VAL A 48 2.57 -5.19 11.74
CA VAL A 48 2.93 -6.60 11.77
C VAL A 48 4.09 -6.85 10.82
N GLN A 49 5.16 -7.45 11.32
CA GLN A 49 6.24 -7.98 10.49
C GLN A 49 5.78 -9.29 9.86
N LEU A 50 5.62 -9.32 8.54
CA LEU A 50 5.16 -10.49 7.79
C LEU A 50 6.24 -11.56 7.66
N GLY A 51 7.48 -11.14 7.49
CA GLY A 51 8.60 -12.04 7.30
C GLY A 51 9.92 -11.30 7.11
N THR A 52 10.99 -12.09 7.15
CA THR A 52 12.36 -11.64 6.97
C THR A 52 13.03 -12.50 5.92
N PHE A 53 13.84 -11.89 5.06
CA PHE A 53 14.65 -12.56 4.05
C PHE A 53 16.12 -12.23 4.27
N SER A 54 16.98 -13.23 4.13
CA SER A 54 18.42 -13.02 3.95
C SER A 54 18.76 -13.29 2.49
N VAL A 55 19.41 -12.33 1.85
CA VAL A 55 20.05 -12.53 0.55
C VAL A 55 21.50 -12.87 0.82
N LEU A 56 21.93 -14.05 0.39
CA LEU A 56 23.29 -14.51 0.63
C LEU A 56 24.33 -13.75 -0.22
N ALA A 57 25.53 -13.66 0.30
CA ALA A 57 26.67 -13.21 -0.48
C ALA A 57 26.98 -14.20 -1.63
N GLU A 58 27.77 -13.78 -2.63
CA GLU A 58 28.17 -14.66 -3.73
C GLU A 58 28.83 -15.95 -3.22
N LYS A 59 29.63 -15.82 -2.18
CA LYS A 59 30.16 -16.97 -1.43
C LYS A 59 29.31 -17.14 -0.18
N PRO A 60 28.48 -18.19 -0.09
CA PRO A 60 27.54 -18.38 1.02
C PRO A 60 28.17 -18.41 2.40
N GLN A 61 29.46 -18.84 2.50
CA GLN A 61 30.23 -18.83 3.73
C GLN A 61 30.51 -17.43 4.30
N ASP A 62 30.38 -16.38 3.46
CA ASP A 62 30.55 -14.99 3.89
C ASP A 62 29.29 -14.45 4.58
N GLY A 63 28.23 -15.29 4.68
CA GLY A 63 26.98 -14.98 5.33
C GLY A 63 25.99 -14.26 4.39
N ALA A 64 25.12 -13.40 4.96
CA ALA A 64 24.19 -12.60 4.18
C ALA A 64 24.87 -11.34 3.63
N LYS A 65 24.51 -10.98 2.39
CA LYS A 65 24.81 -9.69 1.79
C LYS A 65 23.82 -8.63 2.27
N GLU A 66 22.53 -9.00 2.31
CA GLU A 66 21.43 -8.11 2.66
C GLU A 66 20.43 -8.81 3.56
N LEU A 67 19.78 -8.02 4.41
CA LEU A 67 18.62 -8.44 5.19
C LEU A 67 17.42 -7.57 4.82
N HIS A 68 16.28 -8.23 4.62
CA HIS A 68 15.03 -7.62 4.27
C HIS A 68 13.97 -7.98 5.31
N ALA A 69 13.20 -7.01 5.79
CA ALA A 69 12.03 -7.25 6.62
C ALA A 69 10.80 -6.54 6.02
N VAL A 70 9.67 -7.24 5.99
CA VAL A 70 8.44 -6.75 5.37
C VAL A 70 7.38 -6.54 6.43
N TYR A 71 6.73 -5.39 6.37
CA TYR A 71 5.71 -4.94 7.32
C TYR A 71 4.42 -4.54 6.61
N THR A 72 3.30 -4.77 7.27
CA THR A 72 1.98 -4.25 6.87
C THR A 72 1.10 -4.06 8.10
N GLU A 73 0.01 -3.31 7.96
CA GLU A 73 -0.96 -3.13 9.05
C GLU A 73 -1.66 -4.45 9.39
N ARG A 74 -1.99 -4.65 10.66
CA ARG A 74 -2.71 -5.84 11.16
C ARG A 74 -3.99 -6.13 10.38
N LYS A 75 -4.78 -5.09 10.07
CA LYS A 75 -6.03 -5.24 9.29
C LYS A 75 -5.83 -5.91 7.92
N ASN A 76 -4.66 -5.69 7.29
CA ASN A 76 -4.34 -6.29 5.99
C ASN A 76 -4.02 -7.79 6.14
N VAL A 77 -3.38 -8.18 7.24
CA VAL A 77 -3.14 -9.59 7.59
C VAL A 77 -4.48 -10.30 7.80
N GLU A 78 -5.37 -9.71 8.60
CA GLU A 78 -6.69 -10.26 8.90
C GLU A 78 -7.54 -10.41 7.63
N ALA A 79 -7.55 -9.38 6.77
CA ALA A 79 -8.24 -9.44 5.48
C ALA A 79 -7.69 -10.57 4.59
N TYR A 80 -6.36 -10.71 4.51
CA TYR A 80 -5.75 -11.79 3.73
C TYR A 80 -6.10 -13.19 4.28
N LEU A 81 -6.07 -13.38 5.60
CA LEU A 81 -6.41 -14.66 6.23
C LEU A 81 -7.88 -15.04 5.98
N ASN A 82 -8.78 -14.05 5.92
CA ASN A 82 -10.21 -14.27 5.66
C ASN A 82 -10.48 -14.52 4.16
N ASP A 83 -9.97 -13.65 3.29
CA ASP A 83 -10.40 -13.53 1.89
C ASP A 83 -9.37 -14.07 0.90
N GLY A 84 -8.15 -14.43 1.34
CA GLY A 84 -7.05 -14.87 0.48
C GLY A 84 -6.44 -13.77 -0.40
N LYS A 85 -6.76 -12.50 -0.14
CA LYS A 85 -6.28 -11.34 -0.91
C LYS A 85 -6.16 -10.11 -0.03
N PHE A 86 -5.26 -9.21 -0.41
CA PHE A 86 -5.12 -7.91 0.24
C PHE A 86 -6.14 -6.91 -0.31
N PRO A 87 -6.75 -6.08 0.55
CA PRO A 87 -7.66 -5.03 0.12
C PRO A 87 -6.93 -3.88 -0.58
N ASP A 88 -7.63 -3.15 -1.45
CA ASP A 88 -7.11 -1.91 -2.01
C ASP A 88 -6.76 -0.91 -0.91
N GLY A 89 -5.65 -0.20 -1.09
CA GLY A 89 -5.08 0.67 -0.06
C GLY A 89 -4.18 -0.05 0.95
N ALA A 90 -4.04 -1.38 0.91
CA ALA A 90 -3.08 -2.09 1.76
C ALA A 90 -1.65 -1.66 1.43
N VAL A 91 -0.92 -1.19 2.44
CA VAL A 91 0.46 -0.72 2.33
C VAL A 91 1.42 -1.77 2.85
N PHE A 92 2.48 -2.01 2.10
CA PHE A 92 3.61 -2.84 2.47
C PHE A 92 4.87 -2.00 2.48
N VAL A 93 5.65 -2.13 3.54
CA VAL A 93 6.99 -1.54 3.61
C VAL A 93 8.00 -2.67 3.75
N LYS A 94 9.01 -2.68 2.87
CA LYS A 94 10.13 -3.60 2.95
C LYS A 94 11.41 -2.82 3.25
N ASP A 95 11.92 -2.96 4.44
CA ASP A 95 13.24 -2.44 4.81
C ASP A 95 14.35 -3.30 4.21
N LEU A 96 15.41 -2.64 3.74
CA LEU A 96 16.65 -3.25 3.27
C LEU A 96 17.82 -2.73 4.08
N TRP A 97 18.66 -3.67 4.54
CA TRP A 97 19.93 -3.36 5.21
C TRP A 97 21.09 -4.12 4.57
N ASN A 98 22.25 -3.50 4.54
CA ASN A 98 23.50 -4.26 4.43
C ASN A 98 23.57 -5.22 5.62
N ALA A 99 23.96 -6.45 5.39
CA ALA A 99 24.20 -7.38 6.49
C ALA A 99 25.60 -7.23 7.05
N LYS A 100 25.73 -7.40 8.38
CA LYS A 100 27.02 -7.62 9.06
C LYS A 100 27.05 -9.05 9.53
N THR A 101 28.17 -9.74 9.31
CA THR A 101 28.34 -11.15 9.69
C THR A 101 29.48 -11.26 10.68
N GLU A 102 29.22 -11.83 11.84
CA GLU A 102 30.18 -11.96 12.93
C GLU A 102 30.04 -13.33 13.64
N ALA A 103 31.10 -13.75 14.26
CA ALA A 103 31.08 -14.93 15.16
C ALA A 103 30.45 -14.53 16.49
N LEU A 104 29.35 -15.20 16.86
CA LEU A 104 28.67 -15.05 18.15
C LEU A 104 28.72 -16.35 18.93
N PRO A 105 28.43 -16.36 20.25
CA PRO A 105 28.36 -17.59 21.04
C PRO A 105 27.40 -18.65 20.47
N THR A 106 26.38 -18.24 19.75
CA THR A 106 25.38 -19.11 19.10
C THR A 106 25.82 -19.62 17.72
N GLY A 107 26.96 -19.16 17.20
CA GLY A 107 27.48 -19.45 15.86
C GLY A 107 27.68 -18.20 15.03
N THR A 108 28.18 -18.36 13.80
CA THR A 108 28.29 -17.23 12.86
C THR A 108 26.90 -16.74 12.48
N ALA A 109 26.64 -15.46 12.71
CA ALA A 109 25.34 -14.86 12.47
C ALA A 109 25.45 -13.60 11.61
N SER A 110 24.45 -13.39 10.74
CA SER A 110 24.28 -12.15 9.99
C SER A 110 23.11 -11.34 10.59
N PHE A 111 23.34 -10.05 10.81
CA PHE A 111 22.34 -9.13 11.36
C PHE A 111 22.34 -7.80 10.61
N ALA A 112 21.29 -6.98 10.82
CA ALA A 112 21.11 -5.72 10.11
C ALA A 112 22.21 -4.71 10.46
N GLY A 113 22.85 -4.19 9.43
CA GLY A 113 23.79 -3.08 9.48
C GLY A 113 23.16 -1.79 8.99
N ASP A 114 23.84 -1.10 8.06
CA ASP A 114 23.39 0.19 7.54
C ASP A 114 22.18 0.05 6.62
N VAL A 115 21.27 1.01 6.68
CA VAL A 115 20.07 1.05 5.84
C VAL A 115 20.46 1.31 4.38
N ILE A 116 20.05 0.42 3.48
CA ILE A 116 20.13 0.62 2.02
C ILE A 116 18.94 1.47 1.56
N GLY A 117 17.75 1.20 2.07
CA GLY A 117 16.52 1.91 1.71
C GLY A 117 15.26 1.15 2.08
N ARG A 118 14.15 1.61 1.49
CA ARG A 118 12.83 1.02 1.73
C ARG A 118 12.05 0.92 0.45
N PHE A 119 11.48 -0.23 0.18
CA PHE A 119 10.44 -0.37 -0.82
C PHE A 119 9.06 -0.14 -0.18
N VAL A 120 8.20 0.55 -0.89
CA VAL A 120 6.78 0.70 -0.54
C VAL A 120 5.95 0.18 -1.70
N MET A 121 5.00 -0.71 -1.40
CA MET A 121 3.98 -1.16 -2.32
C MET A 121 2.61 -0.82 -1.75
N VAL A 122 1.72 -0.31 -2.59
CA VAL A 122 0.33 -0.01 -2.21
C VAL A 122 -0.61 -0.77 -3.12
N LYS A 123 -1.51 -1.57 -2.56
CA LYS A 123 -2.49 -2.33 -3.33
C LYS A 123 -3.47 -1.39 -4.03
N ASP A 124 -3.63 -1.56 -5.35
CA ASP A 124 -4.50 -0.75 -6.21
C ASP A 124 -5.11 -1.58 -7.34
N ALA A 125 -5.84 -2.64 -6.97
CA ALA A 125 -6.47 -3.52 -7.96
C ALA A 125 -7.56 -2.80 -8.76
N ALA A 126 -8.21 -1.81 -8.16
CA ALA A 126 -9.23 -0.99 -8.82
C ALA A 126 -8.65 0.14 -9.68
N GLY A 127 -7.32 0.41 -9.64
CA GLY A 127 -6.67 1.50 -10.39
C GLY A 127 -7.15 2.89 -9.98
N LYS A 128 -7.48 3.10 -8.71
CA LYS A 128 -8.08 4.35 -8.20
C LYS A 128 -7.11 5.20 -7.36
N LEU A 129 -6.00 4.62 -6.92
CA LEU A 129 -5.07 5.29 -6.02
C LEU A 129 -4.02 6.12 -6.75
N GLY A 130 -3.73 5.78 -8.00
CA GLY A 130 -2.78 6.53 -8.78
C GLY A 130 -2.70 6.07 -10.25
N SER A 131 -1.88 6.79 -11.02
CA SER A 131 -1.62 6.49 -12.42
C SER A 131 -0.18 6.82 -12.80
N GLY A 132 0.21 6.44 -14.03
CA GLY A 132 1.56 6.71 -14.56
C GLY A 132 2.55 5.59 -14.30
N ALA A 133 3.82 5.87 -14.51
CA ALA A 133 4.88 4.86 -14.59
C ALA A 133 5.18 4.10 -13.28
N ARG A 134 4.62 4.54 -12.15
CA ARG A 134 4.77 3.89 -10.84
C ARG A 134 3.56 3.07 -10.41
N PHE A 135 2.49 3.02 -11.23
CA PHE A 135 1.28 2.24 -10.95
C PHE A 135 1.01 1.25 -12.06
N GLY A 136 0.71 0.01 -11.70
CA GLY A 136 0.35 -1.04 -12.62
C GLY A 136 0.32 -2.41 -11.98
N ASP A 137 -0.24 -3.38 -12.70
CA ASP A 137 -0.44 -4.76 -12.22
C ASP A 137 -1.17 -4.85 -10.87
N GLY A 138 -2.04 -3.86 -10.58
CA GLY A 138 -2.83 -3.78 -9.35
C GLY A 138 -2.05 -3.29 -8.13
N TRP A 139 -0.94 -2.56 -8.36
CA TRP A 139 -0.09 -2.01 -7.30
C TRP A 139 0.48 -0.65 -7.67
N GLY A 140 0.76 0.16 -6.65
CA GLY A 140 1.69 1.28 -6.71
C GLY A 140 3.05 0.84 -6.16
N TRP A 141 4.17 1.37 -6.71
CA TRP A 141 5.53 0.90 -6.48
C TRP A 141 6.48 2.07 -6.23
N ALA A 142 7.25 2.00 -5.16
CA ALA A 142 8.26 3.00 -4.87
C ALA A 142 9.46 2.42 -4.12
N PHE A 143 10.66 2.94 -4.41
CA PHE A 143 11.87 2.72 -3.63
C PHE A 143 12.42 4.05 -3.13
N PHE A 144 12.76 4.10 -1.85
CA PHE A 144 13.34 5.25 -1.15
C PHE A 144 14.73 4.88 -0.67
N ALA A 145 15.75 5.55 -1.21
CA ALA A 145 17.14 5.25 -0.90
C ALA A 145 17.54 5.81 0.47
N GLY A 146 18.32 5.05 1.21
CA GLY A 146 18.81 5.44 2.53
C GLY A 146 17.68 5.79 3.50
N ASN A 147 17.71 6.98 4.05
CA ASN A 147 16.71 7.49 5.00
C ASN A 147 15.61 8.36 4.36
N GLU A 148 15.58 8.46 3.02
CA GLU A 148 14.52 9.18 2.32
C GLU A 148 13.14 8.54 2.58
N THR A 149 12.10 9.37 2.71
CA THR A 149 10.74 8.92 3.03
C THR A 149 9.66 9.46 2.09
N VAL A 150 9.99 10.47 1.30
CA VAL A 150 9.04 11.19 0.43
C VAL A 150 9.42 11.07 -1.04
N LYS A 151 10.69 11.35 -1.36
CA LYS A 151 11.17 11.37 -2.74
C LYS A 151 11.65 9.98 -3.16
N THR A 152 10.80 9.26 -3.90
CA THR A 152 11.19 7.96 -4.48
C THR A 152 12.19 8.11 -5.62
N VAL A 153 13.07 7.12 -5.77
CA VAL A 153 13.96 7.01 -6.93
C VAL A 153 13.39 6.11 -8.03
N THR A 154 12.21 5.47 -7.80
CA THR A 154 11.54 4.66 -8.82
C THR A 154 11.05 5.56 -9.95
N GLY A 155 11.54 5.32 -11.15
CA GLY A 155 11.12 5.97 -12.39
C GLY A 155 9.94 5.25 -13.05
N ASP A 156 10.13 3.95 -13.36
CA ASP A 156 9.13 3.07 -13.95
C ASP A 156 9.14 1.70 -13.24
N TYR A 157 8.00 1.32 -12.66
CA TYR A 157 7.89 0.06 -11.90
C TYR A 157 8.20 -1.18 -12.75
N ARG A 158 7.95 -1.12 -14.07
CA ARG A 158 8.22 -2.25 -14.98
C ARG A 158 9.71 -2.55 -15.09
N ILE A 159 10.55 -1.51 -14.98
CA ILE A 159 12.01 -1.61 -15.01
C ILE A 159 12.55 -1.86 -13.60
N ASP A 160 12.10 -1.06 -12.63
CA ASP A 160 12.73 -0.96 -11.31
C ASP A 160 12.23 -2.03 -10.33
N CYS A 161 11.03 -2.62 -10.56
CA CYS A 161 10.38 -3.47 -9.57
C CYS A 161 9.88 -4.80 -10.15
N LEU A 162 9.17 -4.77 -11.30
CA LEU A 162 8.41 -5.89 -11.82
C LEU A 162 9.28 -7.11 -12.14
N ASN A 163 10.48 -6.92 -12.68
CA ASN A 163 11.39 -8.02 -13.03
C ASN A 163 11.64 -8.98 -11.85
N CYS A 164 11.79 -8.43 -10.63
CA CYS A 164 11.96 -9.24 -9.41
C CYS A 164 10.63 -9.87 -8.94
N HIS A 165 9.49 -9.22 -9.18
CA HIS A 165 8.19 -9.67 -8.72
C HIS A 165 7.46 -10.58 -9.72
N GLU A 166 7.85 -10.59 -11.00
CA GLU A 166 7.22 -11.38 -12.05
C GLU A 166 7.14 -12.89 -11.74
N PRO A 167 8.18 -13.54 -11.18
CA PRO A 167 8.13 -14.96 -10.85
C PRO A 167 7.02 -15.32 -9.84
N VAL A 168 6.56 -14.38 -9.05
CA VAL A 168 5.50 -14.56 -8.05
C VAL A 168 4.17 -13.92 -8.45
N ARG A 169 3.94 -13.65 -9.74
CA ARG A 169 2.70 -13.07 -10.28
C ARG A 169 1.45 -13.84 -9.86
N LYS A 170 1.51 -15.18 -9.84
CA LYS A 170 0.40 -16.05 -9.39
C LYS A 170 0.07 -15.88 -7.90
N GLN A 171 0.99 -15.33 -7.12
CA GLN A 171 0.83 -14.99 -5.70
C GLN A 171 0.44 -13.51 -5.51
N GLY A 172 -0.05 -12.84 -6.55
CA GLY A 172 -0.39 -11.41 -6.52
C GLY A 172 0.83 -10.49 -6.44
N LEU A 173 1.98 -10.92 -7.00
CA LEU A 173 3.26 -10.21 -6.98
C LEU A 173 3.86 -10.05 -5.55
N GLN A 174 3.47 -10.94 -4.62
CA GLN A 174 3.97 -11.00 -3.25
C GLN A 174 4.74 -12.28 -3.00
N PHE A 175 5.84 -12.20 -2.26
CA PHE A 175 6.67 -13.36 -1.90
C PHE A 175 6.06 -14.11 -0.70
N LEU A 176 4.86 -14.67 -0.88
CA LEU A 176 4.08 -15.31 0.19
C LEU A 176 4.83 -16.45 0.89
N GLN A 177 5.75 -17.12 0.18
CA GLN A 177 6.61 -18.15 0.78
C GLN A 177 7.47 -17.61 1.92
N GLY A 178 7.77 -16.33 1.92
CA GLY A 178 8.52 -15.64 2.97
C GLY A 178 7.65 -15.02 4.07
N TYR A 179 6.33 -15.18 4.01
CA TYR A 179 5.38 -14.59 4.97
C TYR A 179 4.71 -15.68 5.81
N PRO A 180 5.37 -16.20 6.86
CA PRO A 180 4.86 -17.34 7.64
C PRO A 180 3.49 -17.07 8.27
N LEU A 181 3.19 -15.83 8.62
CA LEU A 181 1.90 -15.44 9.22
C LEU A 181 0.71 -15.59 8.26
N LEU A 182 0.94 -15.64 6.95
CA LEU A 182 -0.11 -15.76 5.93
C LEU A 182 -0.33 -17.20 5.45
N ARG A 183 0.44 -18.15 5.98
CA ARG A 183 0.26 -19.57 5.65
C ARG A 183 -0.91 -20.13 6.46
N LYS A 184 -1.81 -20.83 5.77
CA LYS A 184 -2.88 -21.64 6.38
C LYS A 184 -2.39 -23.06 6.57
#